data_19115c9c8d5ee2dc3a08292d5deee69f
#
_entry.id   19115c9c8d5ee2dc3a08292d5deee69f
#
_cell.length_a   1.000
_cell.length_b   1.000
_cell.length_c   1.000
_cell.angle_alpha   90.00
_cell.angle_beta   90.00
_cell.angle_gamma   90.00
#
_symmetry.space_group_name_H-M   'P 1'
#
loop_
_entity.id
_entity.type
_entity.pdbx_description
1 polymer ?
#
loop_
_entity_poly.entity_id
_entity_poly.type
_entity_poly.pdbx_seq_one_letter_code
_entity_poly.pdbx_strand_id
1 'polypeptide(L)'
;LLVIGIAPLVALGLGKDETFILGLLLASAGQLLWAFQGPFSSALISRERLDYDAMMEVVERFVFWLLGALLLVLGKGFIGLIIASLAGVGARAIGSAWMLFKRLGVGGLELNPRRWVSLVRGALPFGVSSIAYVIMRRFDTLLMSFILTDRDVGLYNVPITFMGMLLLVATSVGQSVYPSMVRANSLDPAALSAMMHRVVKYLLLLALPITVGGVILADKIILLLYSQEFAGSIPILRVMLWALPSLFLLEIVGKLANTLHLEKGLARVTVINAGITVGLNIVMIPTLGIIGAAIALVAGRAIRLIQTMFLIGGERLSAYRLGELPKVFLAAGIMGLGVYLLRTTPLIMAMSAGGFIYILLLFALRVVNWDEIRRLMALLPAKRGAQA
;
A
#
# COMPACT_ATOMS: atom_id res chain seq x y z
N LEU A 1 5.48 -22.18 -12.25
CA LEU A 1 5.22 -23.16 -13.32
C LEU A 1 3.72 -23.37 -13.54
N LEU A 2 2.91 -23.62 -12.50
CA LEU A 2 1.46 -23.80 -12.63
C LEU A 2 0.76 -22.58 -13.27
N VAL A 3 1.11 -21.36 -12.87
CA VAL A 3 0.53 -20.14 -13.43
C VAL A 3 0.87 -19.97 -14.91
N ILE A 4 2.06 -20.38 -15.34
CA ILE A 4 2.51 -20.27 -16.74
C ILE A 4 1.76 -21.26 -17.65
N GLY A 5 1.45 -22.46 -17.15
CA GLY A 5 0.71 -23.45 -17.91
C GLY A 5 -0.80 -23.22 -17.88
N ILE A 6 -1.36 -22.85 -16.74
CA ILE A 6 -2.82 -22.79 -16.54
C ILE A 6 -3.39 -21.44 -17.01
N ALA A 7 -2.74 -20.31 -16.75
CA ALA A 7 -3.30 -19.00 -17.06
C ALA A 7 -3.53 -18.77 -18.57
N PRO A 8 -2.62 -19.15 -19.50
CA PRO A 8 -2.89 -19.07 -20.94
C PRO A 8 -3.99 -20.02 -21.40
N LEU A 9 -4.05 -21.23 -20.83
CA LEU A 9 -5.10 -22.20 -21.17
C LEU A 9 -6.49 -21.71 -20.73
N VAL A 10 -6.58 -21.10 -19.56
CA VAL A 10 -7.81 -20.46 -19.07
C VAL A 10 -8.20 -19.27 -19.95
N ALA A 11 -7.24 -18.45 -20.37
CA ALA A 11 -7.48 -17.31 -21.26
C ALA A 11 -7.96 -17.76 -22.65
N LEU A 12 -7.40 -18.85 -23.20
CA LEU A 12 -7.88 -19.50 -24.42
C LEU A 12 -9.31 -20.01 -24.27
N GLY A 13 -9.63 -20.65 -23.13
CA GLY A 13 -10.98 -21.13 -22.83
C GLY A 13 -12.01 -20.01 -22.65
N LEU A 14 -11.58 -18.80 -22.30
CA LEU A 14 -12.42 -17.61 -22.16
C LEU A 14 -12.56 -16.78 -23.44
N GLY A 15 -11.99 -17.22 -24.57
CA GLY A 15 -12.11 -16.53 -25.87
C GLY A 15 -11.44 -15.14 -25.90
N LYS A 16 -10.38 -14.93 -25.11
CA LYS A 16 -9.63 -13.67 -25.09
C LYS A 16 -8.72 -13.53 -26.32
N ASP A 17 -8.48 -12.29 -26.74
CA ASP A 17 -7.68 -11.96 -27.93
C ASP A 17 -6.24 -12.50 -27.85
N GLU A 18 -5.65 -12.81 -29.01
CA GLU A 18 -4.25 -13.29 -29.12
C GLU A 18 -3.26 -12.35 -28.44
N THR A 19 -3.47 -11.04 -28.52
CA THR A 19 -2.65 -10.01 -27.86
C THR A 19 -2.69 -10.16 -26.35
N PHE A 20 -3.85 -10.48 -25.78
CA PHE A 20 -4.01 -10.72 -24.35
C PHE A 20 -3.26 -11.98 -23.92
N ILE A 21 -3.38 -13.07 -24.70
CA ILE A 21 -2.70 -14.35 -24.42
C ILE A 21 -1.19 -14.18 -24.47
N LEU A 22 -0.67 -13.48 -25.50
CA LEU A 22 0.75 -13.14 -25.60
C LEU A 22 1.23 -12.30 -24.42
N GLY A 23 0.45 -11.29 -24.04
CA GLY A 23 0.74 -10.46 -22.86
C GLY A 23 0.81 -11.29 -21.58
N LEU A 24 -0.11 -12.24 -21.40
CA LEU A 24 -0.15 -13.13 -20.25
C LEU A 24 1.04 -14.10 -20.21
N LEU A 25 1.42 -14.65 -21.37
CA LEU A 25 2.62 -15.49 -21.49
C LEU A 25 3.89 -14.73 -21.14
N LEU A 26 4.06 -13.53 -21.67
CA LEU A 26 5.21 -12.67 -21.38
C LEU A 26 5.23 -12.24 -19.90
N ALA A 27 4.08 -11.87 -19.32
CA ALA A 27 3.98 -11.54 -17.91
C ALA A 27 4.30 -12.75 -17.01
N SER A 28 3.87 -13.96 -17.42
CA SER A 28 4.19 -15.21 -16.72
C SER A 28 5.70 -15.52 -16.79
N ALA A 29 6.35 -15.26 -17.91
CA ALA A 29 7.81 -15.36 -18.05
C ALA A 29 8.52 -14.34 -17.12
N GLY A 30 7.94 -13.14 -16.96
CA GLY A 30 8.43 -12.14 -16.00
C GLY A 30 8.37 -12.62 -14.55
N GLN A 31 7.32 -13.33 -14.17
CA GLN A 31 7.21 -13.92 -12.82
C GLN A 31 8.26 -15.01 -12.59
N LEU A 32 8.61 -15.81 -13.59
CA LEU A 32 9.73 -16.75 -13.49
C LEU A 32 11.05 -16.04 -13.27
N LEU A 33 11.31 -15.00 -14.07
CA LEU A 33 12.54 -14.22 -13.96
C LEU A 33 12.64 -13.56 -12.58
N TRP A 34 11.53 -13.06 -12.07
CA TRP A 34 11.43 -12.50 -10.71
C TRP A 34 11.68 -13.57 -9.63
N ALA A 35 11.16 -14.79 -9.81
CA ALA A 35 11.41 -15.91 -8.91
C ALA A 35 12.90 -16.32 -8.90
N PHE A 36 13.59 -16.21 -10.04
CA PHE A 36 15.05 -16.39 -10.11
C PHE A 36 15.84 -15.26 -9.44
N GLN A 37 15.35 -14.05 -9.48
CA GLN A 37 15.98 -12.88 -8.87
C GLN A 37 15.88 -12.91 -7.33
N GLY A 38 14.76 -13.42 -6.77
CA GLY A 38 14.49 -13.45 -5.34
C GLY A 38 15.60 -14.04 -4.47
N PRO A 39 16.18 -15.20 -4.79
CA PRO A 39 17.31 -15.79 -4.07
C PRO A 39 18.55 -14.89 -4.02
N PHE A 40 18.87 -14.16 -5.10
CA PHE A 40 20.01 -13.24 -5.13
C PHE A 40 19.77 -12.04 -4.20
N SER A 41 18.57 -11.46 -4.21
CA SER A 41 18.19 -10.40 -3.29
C SER A 41 18.24 -10.88 -1.83
N SER A 42 17.65 -12.04 -1.53
CA SER A 42 17.69 -12.63 -0.20
C SER A 42 19.12 -12.91 0.30
N ALA A 43 20.02 -13.34 -0.59
CA ALA A 43 21.42 -13.56 -0.27
C ALA A 43 22.18 -12.25 0.00
N LEU A 44 21.86 -11.16 -0.68
CA LEU A 44 22.41 -9.83 -0.39
C LEU A 44 21.92 -9.32 0.98
N ILE A 45 20.62 -9.44 1.24
CA ILE A 45 20.00 -9.02 2.51
C ILE A 45 20.57 -9.82 3.70
N SER A 46 20.73 -11.13 3.56
CA SER A 46 21.30 -11.99 4.62
C SER A 46 22.75 -11.66 4.96
N ARG A 47 23.46 -10.96 4.08
CA ARG A 47 24.83 -10.46 4.28
C ARG A 47 24.89 -8.98 4.69
N GLU A 48 23.72 -8.42 5.10
CA GLU A 48 23.58 -7.01 5.51
C GLU A 48 23.96 -5.99 4.41
N ARG A 49 23.94 -6.43 3.13
CA ARG A 49 24.27 -5.59 1.98
C ARG A 49 23.01 -5.04 1.30
N LEU A 50 22.19 -4.37 2.12
CA LEU A 50 20.97 -3.68 1.68
C LEU A 50 21.26 -2.58 0.64
N ASP A 51 22.45 -1.98 0.71
CA ASP A 51 22.95 -0.99 -0.24
C ASP A 51 22.96 -1.53 -1.67
N TYR A 52 23.44 -2.74 -1.87
CA TYR A 52 23.48 -3.38 -3.19
C TYR A 52 22.10 -3.80 -3.68
N ASP A 53 21.25 -4.32 -2.81
CA ASP A 53 19.87 -4.69 -3.19
C ASP A 53 19.07 -3.44 -3.60
N ALA A 54 19.16 -2.36 -2.84
CA ALA A 54 18.52 -1.09 -3.17
C ALA A 54 19.05 -0.49 -4.50
N MET A 55 20.37 -0.56 -4.74
CA MET A 55 20.94 -0.10 -5.99
C MET A 55 20.41 -0.90 -7.19
N MET A 56 20.28 -2.22 -7.06
CA MET A 56 19.74 -3.07 -8.12
C MET A 56 18.24 -2.84 -8.34
N GLU A 57 17.48 -2.49 -7.31
CA GLU A 57 16.09 -2.05 -7.47
C GLU A 57 15.98 -0.75 -8.27
N VAL A 58 16.86 0.22 -8.01
CA VAL A 58 16.93 1.47 -8.81
C VAL A 58 17.27 1.16 -10.27
N VAL A 59 18.22 0.25 -10.53
CA VAL A 59 18.57 -0.18 -11.90
C VAL A 59 17.37 -0.81 -12.60
N GLU A 60 16.62 -1.71 -11.93
CA GLU A 60 15.40 -2.31 -12.46
C GLU A 60 14.40 -1.23 -12.89
N ARG A 61 14.12 -0.26 -12.00
CA ARG A 61 13.18 0.84 -12.26
C ARG A 61 13.66 1.72 -13.42
N PHE A 62 14.92 2.08 -13.43
CA PHE A 62 15.50 2.91 -14.48
C PHE A 62 15.41 2.23 -15.86
N VAL A 63 15.78 0.95 -15.95
CA VAL A 63 15.68 0.16 -17.19
C VAL A 63 14.22 0.07 -17.64
N PHE A 64 13.29 -0.22 -16.71
CA PHE A 64 11.87 -0.26 -17.02
C PHE A 64 11.35 1.06 -17.59
N TRP A 65 11.65 2.19 -16.95
CA TRP A 65 11.16 3.50 -17.39
C TRP A 65 11.80 3.92 -18.72
N LEU A 66 13.09 3.70 -18.88
CA LEU A 66 13.81 4.06 -20.12
C LEU A 66 13.30 3.26 -21.32
N LEU A 67 13.27 1.93 -21.21
CA LEU A 67 12.79 1.06 -22.27
C LEU A 67 11.29 1.15 -22.47
N GLY A 68 10.52 1.33 -21.40
CA GLY A 68 9.07 1.52 -21.46
C GLY A 68 8.71 2.77 -22.24
N ALA A 69 9.34 3.90 -21.93
CA ALA A 69 9.14 5.14 -22.68
C ALA A 69 9.53 4.98 -24.16
N LEU A 70 10.68 4.36 -24.44
CA LEU A 70 11.14 4.12 -25.80
C LEU A 70 10.15 3.25 -26.59
N LEU A 71 9.71 2.13 -26.01
CA LEU A 71 8.79 1.19 -26.68
C LEU A 71 7.39 1.78 -26.87
N LEU A 72 6.93 2.65 -25.96
CA LEU A 72 5.68 3.39 -26.13
C LEU A 72 5.78 4.38 -27.30
N VAL A 73 6.87 5.15 -27.41
CA VAL A 73 7.10 6.07 -28.53
C VAL A 73 7.18 5.31 -29.86
N LEU A 74 7.74 4.09 -29.85
CA LEU A 74 7.79 3.20 -31.03
C LEU A 74 6.44 2.50 -31.34
N GLY A 75 5.35 2.85 -30.63
CA GLY A 75 4.01 2.33 -30.88
C GLY A 75 3.79 0.88 -30.45
N LYS A 76 4.66 0.30 -29.61
CA LYS A 76 4.53 -1.11 -29.16
C LYS A 76 3.49 -1.29 -28.05
N GLY A 77 2.85 -0.23 -27.57
CA GLY A 77 1.70 -0.25 -26.64
C GLY A 77 1.96 -1.12 -25.40
N PHE A 78 0.93 -1.88 -25.01
CA PHE A 78 0.95 -2.72 -23.80
C PHE A 78 2.05 -3.80 -23.83
N ILE A 79 2.27 -4.46 -24.97
CA ILE A 79 3.32 -5.49 -25.12
C ILE A 79 4.72 -4.88 -24.89
N GLY A 80 4.94 -3.66 -25.37
CA GLY A 80 6.18 -2.92 -25.12
C GLY A 80 6.47 -2.72 -23.63
N LEU A 81 5.45 -2.36 -22.84
CA LEU A 81 5.60 -2.21 -21.38
C LEU A 81 5.94 -3.53 -20.69
N ILE A 82 5.36 -4.65 -21.11
CA ILE A 82 5.70 -5.96 -20.55
C ILE A 82 7.14 -6.33 -20.87
N ILE A 83 7.60 -6.10 -22.10
CA ILE A 83 8.99 -6.35 -22.49
C ILE A 83 9.95 -5.47 -21.67
N ALA A 84 9.63 -4.19 -21.48
CA ALA A 84 10.42 -3.30 -20.64
C ALA A 84 10.49 -3.79 -19.17
N SER A 85 9.39 -4.31 -18.63
CA SER A 85 9.37 -4.91 -17.30
C SER A 85 10.26 -6.15 -17.21
N LEU A 86 10.21 -7.03 -18.21
CA LEU A 86 11.09 -8.20 -18.30
C LEU A 86 12.58 -7.80 -18.32
N ALA A 87 12.91 -6.78 -19.11
CA ALA A 87 14.30 -6.28 -19.22
C ALA A 87 14.76 -5.68 -17.87
N GLY A 88 13.90 -4.95 -17.17
CA GLY A 88 14.19 -4.41 -15.85
C GLY A 88 14.49 -5.49 -14.81
N VAL A 89 13.61 -6.48 -14.69
CA VAL A 89 13.82 -7.63 -13.78
C VAL A 89 15.06 -8.42 -14.17
N GLY A 90 15.31 -8.61 -15.46
CA GLY A 90 16.51 -9.26 -15.97
C GLY A 90 17.79 -8.52 -15.59
N ALA A 91 17.80 -7.20 -15.75
CA ALA A 91 18.93 -6.36 -15.35
C ALA A 91 19.22 -6.47 -13.84
N ARG A 92 18.17 -6.46 -12.99
CA ARG A 92 18.30 -6.68 -11.55
C ARG A 92 18.85 -8.07 -11.23
N ALA A 93 18.34 -9.12 -11.87
CA ALA A 93 18.81 -10.50 -11.66
C ALA A 93 20.28 -10.66 -12.01
N ILE A 94 20.70 -10.17 -13.18
CA ILE A 94 22.09 -10.22 -13.65
C ILE A 94 23.00 -9.40 -12.74
N GLY A 95 22.60 -8.17 -12.40
CA GLY A 95 23.37 -7.29 -11.54
C GLY A 95 23.54 -7.84 -10.12
N SER A 96 22.48 -8.36 -9.51
CA SER A 96 22.53 -9.00 -8.19
C SER A 96 23.40 -10.25 -8.18
N ALA A 97 23.28 -11.10 -9.20
CA ALA A 97 24.13 -12.28 -9.36
C ALA A 97 25.62 -11.88 -9.53
N TRP A 98 25.90 -10.89 -10.38
CA TRP A 98 27.25 -10.38 -10.57
C TRP A 98 27.88 -9.86 -9.27
N MET A 99 27.11 -9.11 -8.46
CA MET A 99 27.58 -8.60 -7.18
C MET A 99 27.87 -9.73 -6.19
N LEU A 100 26.98 -10.73 -6.11
CA LEU A 100 27.18 -11.88 -5.23
C LEU A 100 28.43 -12.68 -5.58
N PHE A 101 28.56 -13.06 -6.85
CA PHE A 101 29.65 -13.96 -7.27
C PHE A 101 31.00 -13.24 -7.39
N LYS A 102 31.03 -12.04 -7.96
CA LYS A 102 32.31 -11.33 -8.20
C LYS A 102 32.78 -10.44 -7.05
N ARG A 103 31.86 -9.72 -6.39
CA ARG A 103 32.26 -8.80 -5.30
C ARG A 103 32.24 -9.42 -3.93
N LEU A 104 31.30 -10.31 -3.67
CA LEU A 104 31.18 -10.94 -2.34
C LEU A 104 31.80 -12.33 -2.28
N GLY A 105 32.36 -12.85 -3.39
CA GLY A 105 33.09 -14.11 -3.43
C GLY A 105 32.23 -15.31 -3.01
N VAL A 106 30.92 -15.26 -3.24
CA VAL A 106 30.04 -16.39 -2.94
C VAL A 106 30.41 -17.54 -3.85
N GLY A 107 30.69 -18.70 -3.28
CA GLY A 107 30.99 -19.91 -4.04
C GLY A 107 29.89 -20.25 -5.04
N GLY A 108 30.23 -20.99 -6.11
CA GLY A 108 29.33 -21.25 -7.24
C GLY A 108 28.04 -21.96 -6.84
N LEU A 109 27.12 -22.03 -7.79
CA LEU A 109 25.83 -22.72 -7.64
C LEU A 109 26.07 -24.23 -7.38
N GLU A 110 25.71 -24.70 -6.22
CA GLU A 110 25.66 -26.13 -5.95
C GLU A 110 24.39 -26.75 -6.56
N LEU A 111 24.55 -27.52 -7.62
CA LEU A 111 23.46 -28.25 -8.25
C LEU A 111 23.28 -29.61 -7.57
N ASN A 112 22.65 -29.63 -6.39
CA ASN A 112 22.35 -30.86 -5.66
C ASN A 112 20.84 -31.13 -5.63
N PRO A 113 20.30 -32.02 -6.46
CA PRO A 113 18.87 -32.30 -6.56
C PRO A 113 18.23 -32.74 -5.23
N ARG A 114 18.99 -33.49 -4.38
CA ARG A 114 18.45 -33.94 -3.11
C ARG A 114 18.23 -32.77 -2.13
N ARG A 115 19.14 -31.81 -2.11
CA ARG A 115 18.97 -30.57 -1.33
C ARG A 115 17.80 -29.73 -1.84
N TRP A 116 17.59 -29.67 -3.16
CA TRP A 116 16.47 -28.95 -3.75
C TRP A 116 15.12 -29.51 -3.33
N VAL A 117 14.96 -30.85 -3.35
CA VAL A 117 13.72 -31.48 -2.89
C VAL A 117 13.43 -31.15 -1.42
N SER A 118 14.47 -31.18 -0.57
CA SER A 118 14.32 -30.82 0.84
C SER A 118 13.94 -29.34 1.01
N LEU A 119 14.57 -28.42 0.27
CA LEU A 119 14.25 -26.99 0.29
C LEU A 119 12.83 -26.71 -0.21
N VAL A 120 12.41 -27.33 -1.33
CA VAL A 120 11.05 -27.20 -1.86
C VAL A 120 10.03 -27.71 -0.86
N ARG A 121 10.27 -28.88 -0.25
CA ARG A 121 9.37 -29.44 0.78
C ARG A 121 9.24 -28.52 1.99
N GLY A 122 10.35 -27.91 2.44
CA GLY A 122 10.34 -26.92 3.53
C GLY A 122 9.67 -25.60 3.16
N ALA A 123 9.79 -25.17 1.89
CA ALA A 123 9.19 -23.93 1.39
C ALA A 123 7.69 -24.07 1.04
N LEU A 124 7.20 -25.29 0.81
CA LEU A 124 5.84 -25.56 0.33
C LEU A 124 4.75 -24.97 1.24
N PRO A 125 4.81 -25.09 2.59
CA PRO A 125 3.82 -24.47 3.48
C PRO A 125 3.80 -22.94 3.37
N PHE A 126 4.97 -22.31 3.22
CA PHE A 126 5.09 -20.87 3.02
C PHE A 126 4.53 -20.45 1.66
N GLY A 127 4.79 -21.25 0.60
CA GLY A 127 4.26 -21.04 -0.73
C GLY A 127 2.74 -21.07 -0.76
N VAL A 128 2.12 -22.09 -0.15
CA VAL A 128 0.66 -22.21 -0.03
C VAL A 128 0.08 -21.02 0.73
N SER A 129 0.69 -20.63 1.85
CA SER A 129 0.26 -19.47 2.64
C SER A 129 0.36 -18.18 1.85
N SER A 130 1.43 -18.00 1.07
CA SER A 130 1.63 -16.82 0.22
C SER A 130 0.59 -16.74 -0.90
N ILE A 131 0.29 -17.88 -1.56
CA ILE A 131 -0.76 -17.94 -2.59
C ILE A 131 -2.12 -17.59 -1.99
N ALA A 132 -2.49 -18.19 -0.87
CA ALA A 132 -3.72 -17.88 -0.17
C ALA A 132 -3.81 -16.38 0.19
N TYR A 133 -2.72 -15.80 0.70
CA TYR A 133 -2.65 -14.38 1.02
C TYR A 133 -2.86 -13.49 -0.21
N VAL A 134 -2.23 -13.80 -1.33
CA VAL A 134 -2.35 -13.03 -2.58
C VAL A 134 -3.79 -13.11 -3.11
N ILE A 135 -4.38 -14.32 -3.14
CA ILE A 135 -5.77 -14.52 -3.56
C ILE A 135 -6.70 -13.69 -2.68
N MET A 136 -6.57 -13.80 -1.36
CA MET A 136 -7.40 -13.03 -0.42
C MET A 136 -7.23 -11.52 -0.58
N ARG A 137 -6.01 -11.05 -0.85
CA ARG A 137 -5.70 -9.62 -1.01
C ARG A 137 -6.25 -9.03 -2.32
N ARG A 138 -6.36 -9.83 -3.37
CA ARG A 138 -6.79 -9.43 -4.72
C ARG A 138 -8.10 -10.07 -5.13
N PHE A 139 -8.84 -10.59 -4.16
CA PHE A 139 -10.10 -11.31 -4.42
C PHE A 139 -11.13 -10.40 -5.11
N ASP A 140 -11.19 -9.14 -4.73
CA ASP A 140 -12.01 -8.11 -5.36
C ASP A 140 -11.70 -7.99 -6.87
N THR A 141 -10.43 -7.82 -7.22
CA THR A 141 -9.99 -7.70 -8.61
C THR A 141 -10.22 -8.99 -9.41
N LEU A 142 -9.95 -10.16 -8.78
CA LEU A 142 -10.23 -11.46 -9.39
C LEU A 142 -11.73 -11.65 -9.65
N LEU A 143 -12.57 -11.38 -8.66
CA LEU A 143 -14.03 -11.54 -8.83
C LEU A 143 -14.56 -10.59 -9.89
N MET A 144 -14.09 -9.35 -9.93
CA MET A 144 -14.47 -8.38 -10.97
C MET A 144 -14.07 -8.86 -12.37
N SER A 145 -12.87 -9.47 -12.53
CA SER A 145 -12.42 -9.95 -13.84
C SER A 145 -13.29 -11.09 -14.42
N PHE A 146 -14.06 -11.79 -13.58
CA PHE A 146 -15.02 -12.81 -14.01
C PHE A 146 -16.43 -12.26 -14.27
N ILE A 147 -16.82 -11.17 -13.60
CA ILE A 147 -18.20 -10.68 -13.62
C ILE A 147 -18.35 -9.41 -14.44
N LEU A 148 -17.30 -8.54 -14.45
CA LEU A 148 -17.31 -7.23 -15.07
C LEU A 148 -16.39 -7.18 -16.29
N THR A 149 -16.36 -6.02 -16.98
CA THR A 149 -15.51 -5.81 -18.14
C THR A 149 -14.06 -5.49 -17.73
N ASP A 150 -13.10 -5.73 -18.63
CA ASP A 150 -11.68 -5.37 -18.41
C ASP A 150 -11.52 -3.86 -18.20
N ARG A 151 -12.40 -3.04 -18.81
CA ARG A 151 -12.46 -1.59 -18.60
C ARG A 151 -12.83 -1.24 -17.15
N ASP A 152 -13.80 -1.93 -16.57
CA ASP A 152 -14.25 -1.72 -15.19
C ASP A 152 -13.13 -2.04 -14.21
N VAL A 153 -12.41 -3.14 -14.44
CA VAL A 153 -11.22 -3.51 -13.65
C VAL A 153 -10.13 -2.42 -13.76
N GLY A 154 -9.92 -1.89 -14.97
CA GLY A 154 -9.01 -0.77 -15.19
C GLY A 154 -9.40 0.48 -14.40
N LEU A 155 -10.67 0.89 -14.46
CA LEU A 155 -11.21 2.03 -13.73
C LEU A 155 -11.10 1.87 -12.20
N TYR A 156 -11.24 0.65 -11.68
CA TYR A 156 -11.08 0.33 -10.26
C TYR A 156 -9.60 0.40 -9.80
N ASN A 157 -8.66 0.00 -10.65
CA ASN A 157 -7.24 -0.02 -10.29
C ASN A 157 -6.61 1.38 -10.12
N VAL A 158 -7.15 2.40 -10.79
CA VAL A 158 -6.66 3.79 -10.67
C VAL A 158 -6.79 4.30 -9.22
N PRO A 159 -7.98 4.31 -8.59
CA PRO A 159 -8.13 4.67 -7.18
C PRO A 159 -7.31 3.80 -6.22
N ILE A 160 -7.19 2.49 -6.45
CA ILE A 160 -6.36 1.60 -5.61
C ILE A 160 -4.89 2.03 -5.62
N THR A 161 -4.36 2.35 -6.80
CA THR A 161 -2.98 2.82 -6.93
C THR A 161 -2.78 4.13 -6.18
N PHE A 162 -3.71 5.07 -6.32
CA PHE A 162 -3.68 6.34 -5.61
C PHE A 162 -3.74 6.14 -4.07
N MET A 163 -4.65 5.28 -3.59
CA MET A 163 -4.73 4.92 -2.17
C MET A 163 -3.44 4.28 -1.66
N GLY A 164 -2.79 3.46 -2.48
CA GLY A 164 -1.49 2.85 -2.16
C GLY A 164 -0.39 3.89 -1.94
N MET A 165 -0.34 4.94 -2.76
CA MET A 165 0.61 6.06 -2.60
C MET A 165 0.37 6.81 -1.28
N LEU A 166 -0.88 7.10 -0.94
CA LEU A 166 -1.22 7.76 0.32
C LEU A 166 -0.85 6.89 1.53
N LEU A 167 -1.02 5.58 1.43
CA LEU A 167 -0.70 4.64 2.51
C LEU A 167 0.80 4.61 2.82
N LEU A 168 1.69 4.91 1.87
CA LEU A 168 3.14 4.99 2.11
C LEU A 168 3.50 5.95 3.25
N VAL A 169 2.74 7.03 3.42
CA VAL A 169 2.96 7.99 4.51
C VAL A 169 2.70 7.32 5.85
N ALA A 170 1.56 6.65 6.01
CA ALA A 170 1.22 5.98 7.28
C ALA A 170 2.19 4.82 7.59
N THR A 171 2.60 4.04 6.58
CA THR A 171 3.55 2.94 6.77
C THR A 171 4.92 3.45 7.20
N SER A 172 5.39 4.57 6.62
CA SER A 172 6.67 5.21 7.01
C SER A 172 6.64 5.70 8.46
N VAL A 173 5.55 6.35 8.87
CA VAL A 173 5.35 6.76 10.27
C VAL A 173 5.33 5.53 11.18
N GLY A 174 4.56 4.52 10.83
CA GLY A 174 4.45 3.29 11.60
C GLY A 174 5.80 2.59 11.78
N GLN A 175 6.61 2.49 10.73
CA GLN A 175 7.95 1.89 10.79
C GLN A 175 8.91 2.68 11.68
N SER A 176 8.87 4.01 11.59
CA SER A 176 9.73 4.90 12.41
C SER A 176 9.41 4.82 13.90
N VAL A 177 8.12 4.68 14.23
CA VAL A 177 7.62 4.70 15.62
C VAL A 177 7.72 3.32 16.29
N TYR A 178 7.65 2.23 15.53
CA TYR A 178 7.58 0.86 16.04
C TYR A 178 8.69 0.48 17.04
N PRO A 179 10.01 0.76 16.79
CA PRO A 179 11.05 0.44 17.75
C PRO A 179 10.89 1.17 19.09
N SER A 180 10.36 2.39 19.04
CA SER A 180 10.10 3.18 20.25
C SER A 180 8.87 2.66 21.02
N MET A 181 7.86 2.13 20.34
CA MET A 181 6.72 1.45 20.96
C MET A 181 7.16 0.20 21.74
N VAL A 182 8.03 -0.62 21.12
CA VAL A 182 8.55 -1.84 21.78
C VAL A 182 9.34 -1.47 23.04
N ARG A 183 10.22 -0.47 22.97
CA ARG A 183 10.95 0.01 24.15
C ARG A 183 10.02 0.58 25.24
N ALA A 184 9.04 1.40 24.84
CA ALA A 184 8.10 1.97 25.80
C ALA A 184 7.26 0.91 26.50
N ASN A 185 6.84 -0.13 25.78
CA ASN A 185 6.06 -1.22 26.36
C ASN A 185 6.80 -1.98 27.47
N SER A 186 8.13 -2.13 27.34
CA SER A 186 8.96 -2.84 28.32
C SER A 186 9.36 -1.99 29.53
N LEU A 187 9.40 -0.65 29.39
CA LEU A 187 9.91 0.27 30.41
C LEU A 187 8.80 1.01 31.15
N ASP A 188 7.80 1.50 30.43
CA ASP A 188 6.72 2.34 30.98
C ASP A 188 5.45 2.25 30.12
N PRO A 189 4.45 1.47 30.53
CA PRO A 189 3.17 1.37 29.82
C PRO A 189 2.42 2.70 29.70
N ALA A 190 2.61 3.65 30.62
CA ALA A 190 1.99 4.98 30.52
C ALA A 190 2.63 5.81 29.41
N ALA A 191 3.96 5.70 29.22
CA ALA A 191 4.66 6.32 28.12
C ALA A 191 4.21 5.75 26.77
N LEU A 192 3.96 4.43 26.66
CA LEU A 192 3.39 3.81 25.47
C LEU A 192 2.02 4.40 25.14
N SER A 193 1.13 4.51 26.14
CA SER A 193 -0.20 5.09 25.95
C SER A 193 -0.12 6.56 25.45
N ALA A 194 0.70 7.39 26.08
CA ALA A 194 0.89 8.78 25.68
C ALA A 194 1.47 8.92 24.28
N MET A 195 2.38 8.02 23.90
CA MET A 195 2.96 7.96 22.55
C MET A 195 1.92 7.56 21.52
N MET A 196 1.14 6.52 21.79
CA MET A 196 0.06 6.07 20.90
C MET A 196 -0.98 7.16 20.68
N HIS A 197 -1.40 7.85 21.75
CA HIS A 197 -2.32 8.98 21.63
C HIS A 197 -1.82 10.02 20.62
N ARG A 198 -0.55 10.42 20.73
CA ARG A 198 0.07 11.37 19.80
C ARG A 198 0.11 10.86 18.38
N VAL A 199 0.52 9.61 18.17
CA VAL A 199 0.64 9.05 16.82
C VAL A 199 -0.74 8.92 16.16
N VAL A 200 -1.76 8.42 16.87
CA VAL A 200 -3.14 8.33 16.39
C VAL A 200 -3.68 9.73 16.04
N LYS A 201 -3.46 10.72 16.93
CA LYS A 201 -3.84 12.11 16.68
C LYS A 201 -3.23 12.63 15.38
N TYR A 202 -1.91 12.52 15.19
CA TYR A 202 -1.24 13.04 13.99
C TYR A 202 -1.63 12.30 12.71
N LEU A 203 -1.83 10.97 12.78
CA LEU A 203 -2.30 10.22 11.63
C LEU A 203 -3.71 10.64 11.21
N LEU A 204 -4.61 10.90 12.15
CA LEU A 204 -5.96 11.41 11.86
C LEU A 204 -5.94 12.86 11.39
N LEU A 205 -5.07 13.70 11.97
CA LEU A 205 -4.85 15.07 11.49
C LEU A 205 -4.42 15.12 10.02
N LEU A 206 -3.73 14.10 9.55
CA LEU A 206 -3.33 13.98 8.16
C LEU A 206 -4.40 13.28 7.30
N ALA A 207 -4.99 12.18 7.78
CA ALA A 207 -5.93 11.38 7.01
C ALA A 207 -7.24 12.12 6.72
N LEU A 208 -7.80 12.85 7.70
CA LEU A 208 -9.11 13.48 7.55
C LEU A 208 -9.15 14.58 6.49
N PRO A 209 -8.21 15.57 6.45
CA PRO A 209 -8.21 16.57 5.39
C PRO A 209 -7.97 15.97 4.00
N ILE A 210 -7.10 14.93 3.90
CA ILE A 210 -6.89 14.23 2.63
C ILE A 210 -8.17 13.51 2.21
N THR A 211 -8.90 12.88 3.14
CA THR A 211 -10.18 12.23 2.85
C THR A 211 -11.19 13.24 2.35
N VAL A 212 -11.49 14.26 3.15
CA VAL A 212 -12.54 15.24 2.83
C VAL A 212 -12.18 16.06 1.60
N GLY A 213 -10.97 16.61 1.55
CA GLY A 213 -10.48 17.38 0.39
C GLY A 213 -10.40 16.53 -0.88
N GLY A 214 -9.91 15.30 -0.75
CA GLY A 214 -9.80 14.36 -1.86
C GLY A 214 -11.16 13.93 -2.41
N VAL A 215 -12.16 13.70 -1.57
CA VAL A 215 -13.55 13.38 -2.00
C VAL A 215 -14.14 14.55 -2.83
N ILE A 216 -13.93 15.79 -2.39
CA ILE A 216 -14.44 16.97 -3.07
C ILE A 216 -13.71 17.22 -4.39
N LEU A 217 -12.39 17.04 -4.40
CA LEU A 217 -11.52 17.31 -5.55
C LEU A 217 -11.21 16.05 -6.40
N ALA A 218 -11.91 14.94 -6.18
CA ALA A 218 -11.65 13.68 -6.86
C ALA A 218 -11.69 13.79 -8.39
N ASP A 219 -12.60 14.58 -8.93
CA ASP A 219 -12.70 14.87 -10.35
C ASP A 219 -11.42 15.52 -10.89
N LYS A 220 -10.94 16.56 -10.22
CA LYS A 220 -9.71 17.25 -10.62
C LYS A 220 -8.46 16.39 -10.45
N ILE A 221 -8.40 15.57 -9.40
CA ILE A 221 -7.29 14.66 -9.16
C ILE A 221 -7.21 13.62 -10.28
N ILE A 222 -8.34 12.97 -10.61
CA ILE A 222 -8.37 11.94 -11.66
C ILE A 222 -8.06 12.56 -13.02
N LEU A 223 -8.68 13.70 -13.38
CA LEU A 223 -8.49 14.33 -14.68
C LEU A 223 -7.10 14.97 -14.86
N LEU A 224 -6.42 15.32 -13.76
CA LEU A 224 -5.06 15.83 -13.81
C LEU A 224 -4.02 14.70 -13.97
N LEU A 225 -4.21 13.58 -13.27
CA LEU A 225 -3.25 12.48 -13.24
C LEU A 225 -3.47 11.47 -14.37
N TYR A 226 -4.71 11.37 -14.85
CA TYR A 226 -5.15 10.43 -15.86
C TYR A 226 -5.97 11.17 -16.94
N SER A 227 -6.18 10.53 -18.07
CA SER A 227 -6.98 11.11 -19.16
C SER A 227 -8.49 11.09 -18.83
N GLN A 228 -9.30 11.79 -19.67
CA GLN A 228 -10.77 11.79 -19.61
C GLN A 228 -11.38 10.38 -19.68
N GLU A 229 -10.67 9.42 -20.26
CA GLU A 229 -11.09 8.01 -20.33
C GLU A 229 -11.29 7.38 -18.95
N PHE A 230 -10.57 7.85 -17.95
CA PHE A 230 -10.64 7.41 -16.57
C PHE A 230 -11.64 8.18 -15.70
N ALA A 231 -12.48 9.04 -16.29
CA ALA A 231 -13.52 9.79 -15.56
C ALA A 231 -14.46 8.85 -14.75
N GLY A 232 -14.70 7.62 -15.24
CA GLY A 232 -15.44 6.59 -14.51
C GLY A 232 -14.81 6.18 -13.16
N SER A 233 -13.52 6.48 -12.92
CA SER A 233 -12.84 6.25 -11.63
C SER A 233 -13.18 7.29 -10.56
N ILE A 234 -13.76 8.42 -10.92
CA ILE A 234 -14.08 9.53 -9.98
C ILE A 234 -15.00 9.07 -8.85
N PRO A 235 -16.18 8.46 -9.10
CA PRO A 235 -17.07 8.00 -8.03
C PRO A 235 -16.41 6.91 -7.17
N ILE A 236 -15.58 6.07 -7.77
CA ILE A 236 -14.86 5.00 -7.07
C ILE A 236 -13.85 5.61 -6.09
N LEU A 237 -13.06 6.59 -6.53
CA LEU A 237 -12.10 7.30 -5.68
C LEU A 237 -12.82 8.01 -4.52
N ARG A 238 -13.96 8.66 -4.78
CA ARG A 238 -14.76 9.32 -3.73
C ARG A 238 -15.18 8.35 -2.63
N VAL A 239 -15.59 7.14 -2.99
CA VAL A 239 -15.94 6.10 -2.01
C VAL A 239 -14.69 5.59 -1.30
N MET A 240 -13.65 5.22 -2.02
CA MET A 240 -12.44 4.61 -1.45
C MET A 240 -11.70 5.51 -0.47
N LEU A 241 -11.70 6.84 -0.69
CA LEU A 241 -11.05 7.79 0.22
C LEU A 241 -11.59 7.72 1.65
N TRP A 242 -12.83 7.29 1.86
CA TRP A 242 -13.37 7.07 3.22
C TRP A 242 -12.70 5.91 3.96
N ALA A 243 -11.97 5.03 3.26
CA ALA A 243 -11.15 4.02 3.92
C ALA A 243 -9.85 4.58 4.51
N LEU A 244 -9.41 5.78 4.10
CA LEU A 244 -8.08 6.30 4.45
C LEU A 244 -7.86 6.46 5.96
N PRO A 245 -8.79 7.04 6.75
CA PRO A 245 -8.65 7.11 8.20
C PRO A 245 -8.47 5.72 8.84
N SER A 246 -9.27 4.74 8.40
CA SER A 246 -9.17 3.37 8.89
C SER A 246 -7.86 2.71 8.49
N LEU A 247 -7.35 2.94 7.28
CA LEU A 247 -6.08 2.42 6.79
C LEU A 247 -4.90 2.99 7.59
N PHE A 248 -4.89 4.30 7.86
CA PHE A 248 -3.85 4.96 8.64
C PHE A 248 -3.82 4.44 10.08
N LEU A 249 -4.98 4.30 10.68
CA LEU A 249 -5.09 3.75 12.03
C LEU A 249 -4.70 2.27 12.10
N LEU A 250 -5.09 1.45 11.11
CA LEU A 250 -4.73 0.03 11.05
C LEU A 250 -3.23 -0.19 11.02
N GLU A 251 -2.48 0.70 10.37
CA GLU A 251 -1.01 0.61 10.31
C GLU A 251 -0.39 0.68 11.72
N ILE A 252 -0.86 1.61 12.54
CA ILE A 252 -0.28 1.79 13.88
C ILE A 252 -0.89 0.86 14.94
N VAL A 253 -2.20 0.59 14.85
CA VAL A 253 -2.91 -0.32 15.77
C VAL A 253 -2.44 -1.77 15.57
N GLY A 254 -2.11 -2.15 14.32
CA GLY A 254 -1.49 -3.45 14.03
C GLY A 254 -0.11 -3.59 14.66
N LYS A 255 0.72 -2.54 14.60
CA LYS A 255 2.04 -2.53 15.28
C LYS A 255 1.91 -2.56 16.79
N LEU A 256 0.91 -1.87 17.34
CA LEU A 256 0.60 -1.95 18.77
C LEU A 256 0.22 -3.38 19.17
N ALA A 257 -0.63 -4.05 18.42
CA ALA A 257 -1.00 -5.44 18.71
C ALA A 257 0.24 -6.38 18.72
N ASN A 258 1.17 -6.18 17.77
CA ASN A 258 2.44 -6.92 17.77
C ASN A 258 3.32 -6.56 18.98
N THR A 259 3.41 -5.29 19.36
CA THR A 259 4.14 -4.83 20.57
C THR A 259 3.58 -5.45 21.85
N LEU A 260 2.29 -5.72 21.88
CA LEU A 260 1.58 -6.35 23.01
C LEU A 260 1.56 -7.88 22.92
N HIS A 261 2.30 -8.49 21.99
CA HIS A 261 2.36 -9.94 21.77
C HIS A 261 0.99 -10.59 21.47
N LEU A 262 0.14 -9.87 20.73
CA LEU A 262 -1.20 -10.32 20.34
C LEU A 262 -1.24 -10.90 18.90
N GLU A 263 -0.11 -11.43 18.39
CA GLU A 263 0.04 -11.90 16.99
C GLU A 263 -0.98 -12.99 16.64
N LYS A 264 -1.23 -13.93 17.57
CA LYS A 264 -2.23 -15.00 17.38
C LYS A 264 -3.65 -14.44 17.23
N GLY A 265 -4.00 -13.43 18.04
CA GLY A 265 -5.26 -12.71 17.97
C GLY A 265 -5.38 -11.93 16.66
N LEU A 266 -4.31 -11.23 16.25
CA LEU A 266 -4.25 -10.47 15.01
C LEU A 266 -4.40 -11.38 13.77
N ALA A 267 -3.80 -12.58 13.81
CA ALA A 267 -3.98 -13.58 12.77
C ALA A 267 -5.45 -14.03 12.66
N ARG A 268 -6.12 -14.30 13.79
CA ARG A 268 -7.56 -14.64 13.80
C ARG A 268 -8.41 -13.49 13.22
N VAL A 269 -8.17 -12.25 13.66
CA VAL A 269 -8.84 -11.06 13.11
C VAL A 269 -8.63 -10.98 11.60
N THR A 270 -7.41 -11.23 11.13
CA THR A 270 -7.10 -11.19 9.69
C THR A 270 -7.90 -12.23 8.91
N VAL A 271 -7.97 -13.47 9.39
CA VAL A 271 -8.73 -14.55 8.73
C VAL A 271 -10.24 -14.26 8.75
N ILE A 272 -10.79 -13.85 9.89
CA ILE A 272 -12.22 -13.52 10.01
C ILE A 272 -12.57 -12.34 9.09
N ASN A 273 -11.76 -11.28 9.11
CA ASN A 273 -11.98 -10.12 8.25
C ASN A 273 -11.85 -10.44 6.76
N ALA A 274 -10.94 -11.34 6.41
CA ALA A 274 -10.83 -11.81 5.03
C ALA A 274 -12.11 -12.53 4.57
N GLY A 275 -12.69 -13.41 5.39
CA GLY A 275 -13.97 -14.04 5.12
C GLY A 275 -15.11 -13.02 4.97
N ILE A 276 -15.17 -12.03 5.86
CA ILE A 276 -16.17 -10.93 5.79
C ILE A 276 -15.98 -10.13 4.49
N THR A 277 -14.75 -9.75 4.14
CA THR A 277 -14.46 -8.97 2.93
C THR A 277 -14.81 -9.75 1.66
N VAL A 278 -14.49 -11.06 1.62
CA VAL A 278 -14.89 -11.95 0.53
C VAL A 278 -16.41 -12.01 0.41
N GLY A 279 -17.12 -12.20 1.52
CA GLY A 279 -18.59 -12.21 1.53
C GLY A 279 -19.19 -10.88 1.05
N LEU A 280 -18.66 -9.76 1.51
CA LEU A 280 -19.07 -8.43 1.02
C LEU A 280 -18.85 -8.27 -0.49
N ASN A 281 -17.70 -8.70 -1.01
CA ASN A 281 -17.41 -8.64 -2.45
C ASN A 281 -18.38 -9.51 -3.28
N ILE A 282 -18.65 -10.74 -2.81
CA ILE A 282 -19.58 -11.66 -3.50
C ILE A 282 -20.99 -11.07 -3.60
N VAL A 283 -21.43 -10.30 -2.60
CA VAL A 283 -22.75 -9.66 -2.60
C VAL A 283 -22.74 -8.32 -3.36
N MET A 284 -21.74 -7.47 -3.08
CA MET A 284 -21.77 -6.08 -3.57
C MET A 284 -21.27 -5.91 -5.00
N ILE A 285 -20.33 -6.75 -5.48
CA ILE A 285 -19.85 -6.63 -6.86
C ILE A 285 -20.94 -6.97 -7.89
N PRO A 286 -21.69 -8.09 -7.77
CA PRO A 286 -22.77 -8.38 -8.71
C PRO A 286 -23.92 -7.37 -8.68
N THR A 287 -24.18 -6.73 -7.52
CA THR A 287 -25.32 -5.81 -7.34
C THR A 287 -24.99 -4.36 -7.70
N LEU A 288 -23.79 -3.88 -7.37
CA LEU A 288 -23.37 -2.48 -7.49
C LEU A 288 -22.15 -2.28 -8.40
N GLY A 289 -21.66 -3.34 -9.04
CA GLY A 289 -20.49 -3.29 -9.92
C GLY A 289 -19.23 -2.82 -9.17
N ILE A 290 -18.42 -2.01 -9.87
CA ILE A 290 -17.15 -1.48 -9.35
C ILE A 290 -17.32 -0.61 -8.09
N ILE A 291 -18.46 0.07 -7.95
CA ILE A 291 -18.77 0.85 -6.73
C ILE A 291 -18.99 -0.09 -5.55
N GLY A 292 -19.62 -1.25 -5.78
CA GLY A 292 -19.79 -2.29 -4.78
C GLY A 292 -18.45 -2.80 -4.23
N ALA A 293 -17.45 -3.01 -5.09
CA ALA A 293 -16.09 -3.36 -4.66
C ALA A 293 -15.45 -2.27 -3.78
N ALA A 294 -15.65 -1.00 -4.15
CA ALA A 294 -15.15 0.14 -3.36
C ALA A 294 -15.81 0.19 -1.97
N ILE A 295 -17.13 0.01 -1.89
CA ILE A 295 -17.86 -0.03 -0.61
C ILE A 295 -17.42 -1.23 0.24
N ALA A 296 -17.25 -2.42 -0.35
CA ALA A 296 -16.75 -3.60 0.34
C ALA A 296 -15.35 -3.38 0.92
N LEU A 297 -14.47 -2.68 0.18
CA LEU A 297 -13.14 -2.30 0.66
C LEU A 297 -13.25 -1.37 1.88
N VAL A 298 -14.03 -0.30 1.81
CA VAL A 298 -14.20 0.66 2.92
C VAL A 298 -14.77 -0.04 4.15
N ALA A 299 -15.85 -0.80 3.99
CA ALA A 299 -16.49 -1.55 5.06
C ALA A 299 -15.51 -2.58 5.66
N GLY A 300 -14.81 -3.34 4.84
CA GLY A 300 -13.83 -4.33 5.29
C GLY A 300 -12.70 -3.71 6.11
N ARG A 301 -12.20 -2.52 5.72
CA ARG A 301 -11.17 -1.80 6.48
C ARG A 301 -11.68 -1.26 7.80
N ALA A 302 -12.89 -0.70 7.82
CA ALA A 302 -13.52 -0.22 9.05
C ALA A 302 -13.79 -1.38 10.03
N ILE A 303 -14.36 -2.49 9.56
CA ILE A 303 -14.61 -3.69 10.37
C ILE A 303 -13.29 -4.24 10.94
N ARG A 304 -12.24 -4.34 10.11
CA ARG A 304 -10.92 -4.79 10.57
C ARG A 304 -10.34 -3.90 11.66
N LEU A 305 -10.49 -2.58 11.53
CA LEU A 305 -10.04 -1.63 12.56
C LEU A 305 -10.79 -1.88 13.87
N ILE A 306 -12.10 -1.99 13.82
CA ILE A 306 -12.96 -2.27 14.99
C ILE A 306 -12.55 -3.61 15.63
N GLN A 307 -12.42 -4.67 14.87
CA GLN A 307 -11.98 -5.99 15.37
C GLN A 307 -10.60 -5.92 16.05
N THR A 308 -9.66 -5.18 15.46
CA THR A 308 -8.32 -5.05 16.05
C THR A 308 -8.34 -4.20 17.32
N MET A 309 -9.18 -3.18 17.39
CA MET A 309 -9.40 -2.41 18.61
C MET A 309 -10.01 -3.27 19.73
N PHE A 310 -11.00 -4.09 19.43
CA PHE A 310 -11.56 -5.04 20.40
C PHE A 310 -10.53 -6.05 20.89
N LEU A 311 -9.64 -6.53 20.00
CA LEU A 311 -8.56 -7.45 20.37
C LEU A 311 -7.58 -6.84 21.39
N ILE A 312 -7.25 -5.54 21.24
CA ILE A 312 -6.35 -4.84 22.16
C ILE A 312 -6.99 -4.60 23.52
N GLY A 313 -8.32 -4.47 23.55
CA GLY A 313 -9.12 -4.28 24.76
C GLY A 313 -9.45 -2.81 25.07
N GLY A 314 -10.70 -2.56 25.46
CA GLY A 314 -11.24 -1.22 25.66
C GLY A 314 -10.54 -0.42 26.76
N GLU A 315 -10.09 -1.07 27.85
CA GLU A 315 -9.39 -0.39 28.94
C GLU A 315 -8.06 0.24 28.49
N ARG A 316 -7.32 -0.46 27.63
CA ARG A 316 -6.08 0.07 27.04
C ARG A 316 -6.35 1.18 26.02
N LEU A 317 -7.48 1.09 25.31
CA LEU A 317 -7.90 2.12 24.36
C LEU A 317 -8.51 3.34 25.05
N SER A 318 -9.17 3.20 26.20
CA SER A 318 -9.73 4.32 26.98
C SER A 318 -8.65 5.26 27.53
N ALA A 319 -7.44 4.74 27.73
CA ALA A 319 -6.27 5.56 28.07
C ALA A 319 -5.87 6.52 26.92
N TYR A 320 -6.33 6.26 25.69
CA TYR A 320 -6.18 7.18 24.58
C TYR A 320 -7.30 8.23 24.65
N ARG A 321 -7.02 9.37 25.28
CA ARG A 321 -7.98 10.49 25.39
C ARG A 321 -8.32 11.00 23.97
N LEU A 322 -9.38 10.44 23.38
CA LEU A 322 -9.88 10.83 22.05
C LEU A 322 -10.73 12.12 22.09
N GLY A 323 -10.69 12.87 23.20
CA GLY A 323 -11.49 14.08 23.39
C GLY A 323 -11.23 15.22 22.40
N GLU A 324 -10.09 15.17 21.68
CA GLU A 324 -9.80 16.15 20.63
C GLU A 324 -10.33 15.74 19.24
N LEU A 325 -10.74 14.49 19.05
CA LEU A 325 -11.22 14.01 17.75
C LEU A 325 -12.42 14.81 17.20
N PRO A 326 -13.44 15.16 17.99
CA PRO A 326 -14.55 15.96 17.48
C PRO A 326 -14.09 17.28 16.87
N LYS A 327 -13.06 17.90 17.47
CA LYS A 327 -12.47 19.15 16.95
C LYS A 327 -11.77 18.94 15.61
N VAL A 328 -11.09 17.80 15.44
CA VAL A 328 -10.41 17.46 14.18
C VAL A 328 -11.43 17.21 13.08
N PHE A 329 -12.52 16.49 13.37
CA PHE A 329 -13.64 16.29 12.45
C PHE A 329 -14.31 17.61 12.06
N LEU A 330 -14.53 18.49 13.03
CA LEU A 330 -15.08 19.84 12.79
C LEU A 330 -14.16 20.66 11.87
N ALA A 331 -12.85 20.67 12.16
CA ALA A 331 -11.87 21.38 11.33
C ALA A 331 -11.84 20.83 9.89
N ALA A 332 -11.86 19.50 9.73
CA ALA A 332 -11.90 18.86 8.41
C ALA A 332 -13.22 19.17 7.67
N GLY A 333 -14.35 19.21 8.37
CA GLY A 333 -15.64 19.57 7.79
C GLY A 333 -15.70 21.02 7.30
N ILE A 334 -15.24 21.98 8.13
CA ILE A 334 -15.16 23.40 7.74
C ILE A 334 -14.18 23.59 6.59
N MET A 335 -13.01 22.95 6.63
CA MET A 335 -12.07 22.92 5.51
C MET A 335 -12.75 22.40 4.25
N GLY A 336 -13.50 21.29 4.37
CA GLY A 336 -14.25 20.71 3.24
C GLY A 336 -15.23 21.69 2.63
N LEU A 337 -15.98 22.44 3.46
CA LEU A 337 -16.86 23.48 2.96
C LEU A 337 -16.08 24.57 2.20
N GLY A 338 -14.96 25.03 2.72
CA GLY A 338 -14.08 25.97 2.04
C GLY A 338 -13.57 25.47 0.69
N VAL A 339 -13.10 24.22 0.64
CA VAL A 339 -12.66 23.57 -0.60
C VAL A 339 -13.83 23.41 -1.59
N TYR A 340 -15.02 23.08 -1.10
CA TYR A 340 -16.21 22.95 -1.95
C TYR A 340 -16.60 24.29 -2.60
N LEU A 341 -16.53 25.40 -1.87
CA LEU A 341 -16.76 26.73 -2.41
C LEU A 341 -15.72 27.14 -3.46
N LEU A 342 -14.48 26.67 -3.27
CA LEU A 342 -13.36 26.92 -4.19
C LEU A 342 -13.19 25.84 -5.27
N ARG A 343 -14.16 24.93 -5.43
CA ARG A 343 -14.04 23.82 -6.38
C ARG A 343 -13.92 24.24 -7.86
N THR A 344 -14.26 25.47 -8.20
CA THR A 344 -14.12 26.02 -9.56
C THR A 344 -12.71 26.54 -9.86
N THR A 345 -11.90 26.82 -8.83
CA THR A 345 -10.51 27.31 -8.97
C THR A 345 -9.56 26.19 -9.36
N PRO A 346 -8.35 26.45 -9.87
CA PRO A 346 -7.35 25.42 -10.14
C PRO A 346 -7.07 24.52 -8.93
N LEU A 347 -6.76 23.23 -9.17
CA LEU A 347 -6.56 22.22 -8.12
C LEU A 347 -5.59 22.68 -7.03
N ILE A 348 -4.42 23.21 -7.44
CA ILE A 348 -3.38 23.68 -6.51
C ILE A 348 -3.90 24.79 -5.60
N MET A 349 -4.65 25.75 -6.14
CA MET A 349 -5.25 26.83 -5.34
C MET A 349 -6.26 26.29 -4.32
N ALA A 350 -7.16 25.40 -4.75
CA ALA A 350 -8.15 24.79 -3.86
C ALA A 350 -7.48 23.97 -2.74
N MET A 351 -6.44 23.21 -3.07
CA MET A 351 -5.65 22.44 -2.08
C MET A 351 -4.91 23.34 -1.11
N SER A 352 -4.23 24.38 -1.61
CA SER A 352 -3.46 25.31 -0.75
C SER A 352 -4.37 26.11 0.18
N ALA A 353 -5.50 26.61 -0.33
CA ALA A 353 -6.49 27.31 0.47
C ALA A 353 -7.13 26.39 1.52
N GLY A 354 -7.51 25.17 1.13
CA GLY A 354 -8.01 24.15 2.05
C GLY A 354 -7.01 23.81 3.15
N GLY A 355 -5.76 23.57 2.80
CA GLY A 355 -4.67 23.33 3.74
C GLY A 355 -4.45 24.49 4.73
N PHE A 356 -4.48 25.72 4.23
CA PHE A 356 -4.36 26.93 5.05
C PHE A 356 -5.55 27.06 6.02
N ILE A 357 -6.79 26.91 5.55
CA ILE A 357 -7.99 26.92 6.39
C ILE A 357 -7.89 25.84 7.47
N TYR A 358 -7.48 24.64 7.10
CA TYR A 358 -7.36 23.53 8.03
C TYR A 358 -6.34 23.81 9.14
N ILE A 359 -5.13 24.24 8.76
CA ILE A 359 -4.07 24.58 9.72
C ILE A 359 -4.54 25.69 10.67
N LEU A 360 -5.16 26.74 10.14
CA LEU A 360 -5.69 27.84 10.94
C LEU A 360 -6.73 27.35 11.97
N LEU A 361 -7.64 26.47 11.54
CA LEU A 361 -8.66 25.89 12.42
C LEU A 361 -8.05 24.97 13.49
N LEU A 362 -6.99 24.23 13.19
CA LEU A 362 -6.31 23.39 14.19
C LEU A 362 -5.70 24.26 15.31
N PHE A 363 -5.15 25.41 14.98
CA PHE A 363 -4.66 26.38 15.97
C PHE A 363 -5.80 27.05 16.73
N ALA A 364 -6.84 27.50 16.05
CA ALA A 364 -8.00 28.17 16.66
C ALA A 364 -8.73 27.25 17.67
N LEU A 365 -8.90 25.96 17.32
CA LEU A 365 -9.52 24.95 18.17
C LEU A 365 -8.55 24.38 19.23
N ARG A 366 -7.31 24.87 19.27
CA ARG A 366 -6.24 24.41 20.18
C ARG A 366 -6.01 22.90 20.13
N VAL A 367 -6.18 22.30 18.95
CA VAL A 367 -5.87 20.88 18.70
C VAL A 367 -4.35 20.69 18.63
N VAL A 368 -3.65 21.68 18.07
CA VAL A 368 -2.19 21.71 17.99
C VAL A 368 -1.69 22.98 18.68
N ASN A 369 -0.75 22.82 19.61
CA ASN A 369 -0.12 23.91 20.33
C ASN A 369 1.30 24.20 19.80
N TRP A 370 1.74 25.46 19.88
CA TRP A 370 3.10 25.85 19.47
C TRP A 370 4.20 25.07 20.20
N ASP A 371 3.99 24.69 21.45
CA ASP A 371 4.95 23.89 22.22
C ASP A 371 5.09 22.46 21.69
N GLU A 372 3.99 21.88 21.17
CA GLU A 372 4.04 20.57 20.49
C GLU A 372 4.88 20.66 19.21
N ILE A 373 4.69 21.72 18.40
CA ILE A 373 5.46 21.95 17.17
C ILE A 373 6.94 22.15 17.48
N ARG A 374 7.27 22.96 18.48
CA ARG A 374 8.66 23.17 18.92
C ARG A 374 9.33 21.86 19.35
N ARG A 375 8.62 21.02 20.09
CA ARG A 375 9.13 19.69 20.49
C ARG A 375 9.32 18.76 19.28
N LEU A 376 8.44 18.78 18.32
CA LEU A 376 8.58 18.00 17.08
C LEU A 376 9.76 18.51 16.24
N MET A 377 9.95 19.83 16.11
CA MET A 377 11.09 20.41 15.41
C MET A 377 12.42 20.10 16.10
N ALA A 378 12.43 20.04 17.42
CA ALA A 378 13.62 19.67 18.20
C ALA A 378 14.01 18.19 18.04
N LEU A 379 13.06 17.33 17.61
CA LEU A 379 13.32 15.91 17.32
C LEU A 379 13.85 15.68 15.89
N LEU A 380 13.68 16.65 14.98
CA LEU A 380 14.35 16.61 13.69
C LEU A 380 15.85 16.73 13.93
N PRO A 381 16.68 15.84 13.35
CA PRO A 381 18.13 15.94 13.52
C PRO A 381 18.54 17.30 13.00
N ALA A 382 18.89 18.19 13.94
CA ALA A 382 19.63 19.38 13.60
C ALA A 382 20.80 18.88 12.74
N LYS A 383 20.97 19.43 11.53
CA LYS A 383 22.17 19.22 10.74
C LYS A 383 23.34 19.35 11.71
N ARG A 384 23.90 18.24 12.17
CA ARG A 384 25.23 18.25 12.74
C ARG A 384 26.11 18.71 11.60
N GLY A 385 26.25 20.01 11.58
CA GLY A 385 27.10 20.71 10.67
C GLY A 385 28.49 20.12 10.73
N ALA A 386 29.05 20.02 9.58
CA ALA A 386 30.45 19.89 9.30
C ALA A 386 31.32 20.56 10.39
N GLN A 387 31.88 19.74 11.26
CA GLN A 387 33.07 20.00 12.02
C GLN A 387 33.72 18.66 12.36
N ALA A 388 34.48 18.13 11.45
CA ALA A 388 35.78 17.47 11.63
C ALA A 388 36.37 17.21 10.26
#